data_12ff2881668c1694ddaa6c7c9a15d4b2
#
_entry.id   12ff2881668c1694ddaa6c7c9a15d4b2
#
_cell.length_a   1.000
_cell.length_b   1.000
_cell.length_c   1.000
_cell.angle_alpha   90.00
_cell.angle_beta   90.00
_cell.angle_gamma   90.00
#
_symmetry.space_group_name_H-M   'P 1'
#
loop_
_entity.id
_entity.type
_entity.pdbx_description
1 polymer ?
#
loop_
_entity_poly.entity_id
_entity_poly.type
_entity_poly.pdbx_seq_one_letter_code
_entity_poly.pdbx_strand_id
1 'polypeptide(L)'
;CHNVIKQTNYQITNDETFRNRANLYLAQDKEKREPYSGETKVMHYFELLRDVVGFDKIKEKVVNPLTGRKIAAYYGCLLLRPGKVMAFDDPENPAIMEEFIRAIGAEPVIYPYRNECCGGYVALEDPDSAKKKSNAVTNSAESHGAELAVTACPLCKYNLVHNGSNIPVVYFTELLAEALGVKEDTNA
;
A
#
# COMPACT_ATOMS: atom_id res chain seq x y z
N CYS A 1 4.18 1.44 7.86
CA CYS A 1 4.82 0.24 8.46
C CYS A 1 5.79 -0.43 7.48
N HIS A 2 5.33 -0.92 6.32
CA HIS A 2 6.20 -1.62 5.34
C HIS A 2 7.44 -0.81 4.95
N ASN A 3 7.27 0.47 4.62
CA ASN A 3 8.36 1.37 4.25
C ASN A 3 9.45 1.44 5.33
N VAL A 4 9.06 1.65 6.60
CA VAL A 4 10.01 1.74 7.71
C VAL A 4 10.79 0.44 7.88
N ILE A 5 10.09 -0.70 7.88
CA ILE A 5 10.73 -2.02 8.03
C ILE A 5 11.70 -2.28 6.88
N LYS A 6 11.29 -2.00 5.63
CA LYS A 6 12.13 -2.22 4.44
C LYS A 6 13.37 -1.32 4.42
N GLN A 7 13.22 -0.03 4.80
CA GLN A 7 14.34 0.88 4.93
C GLN A 7 15.29 0.49 6.06
N THR A 8 14.76 0.08 7.23
CA THR A 8 15.58 -0.41 8.34
C THR A 8 16.37 -1.65 7.94
N ASN A 9 15.73 -2.62 7.28
CA ASN A 9 16.41 -3.81 6.79
C ASN A 9 17.50 -3.46 5.77
N TYR A 10 17.22 -2.53 4.86
CA TYR A 10 18.20 -2.03 3.89
C TYR A 10 19.41 -1.38 4.59
N GLN A 11 19.20 -0.57 5.64
CA GLN A 11 20.28 0.04 6.42
C GLN A 11 21.12 -1.03 7.15
N ILE A 12 20.46 -1.99 7.82
CA ILE A 12 21.17 -3.09 8.49
C ILE A 12 22.04 -3.87 7.52
N THR A 13 21.56 -4.12 6.32
CA THR A 13 22.29 -4.87 5.30
C THR A 13 23.49 -4.07 4.74
N ASN A 14 23.35 -2.75 4.56
CA ASN A 14 24.31 -1.93 3.81
C ASN A 14 25.19 -1.01 4.68
N ASP A 15 24.90 -0.86 5.98
CA ASP A 15 25.64 -0.01 6.93
C ASP A 15 26.05 -0.83 8.16
N GLU A 16 27.35 -1.11 8.26
CA GLU A 16 27.91 -1.87 9.38
C GLU A 16 27.76 -1.16 10.71
N THR A 17 27.90 0.15 10.74
CA THR A 17 27.75 0.94 11.97
C THR A 17 26.32 0.88 12.49
N PHE A 18 25.35 1.03 11.59
CA PHE A 18 23.94 0.92 11.92
C PHE A 18 23.59 -0.49 12.41
N ARG A 19 24.08 -1.52 11.70
CA ARG A 19 23.89 -2.92 12.08
C ARG A 19 24.47 -3.25 13.46
N ASN A 20 25.68 -2.81 13.74
CA ASN A 20 26.33 -3.04 15.03
C ASN A 20 25.56 -2.36 16.18
N ARG A 21 25.08 -1.14 15.97
CA ARG A 21 24.23 -0.46 16.96
C ARG A 21 22.91 -1.19 17.20
N ALA A 22 22.23 -1.65 16.16
CA ALA A 22 21.00 -2.44 16.28
C ALA A 22 21.24 -3.72 17.09
N ASN A 23 22.32 -4.45 16.79
CA ASN A 23 22.68 -5.68 17.49
C ASN A 23 23.09 -5.47 18.96
N LEU A 24 23.65 -4.30 19.32
CA LEU A 24 23.87 -3.94 20.73
C LEU A 24 22.56 -3.85 21.53
N TYR A 25 21.47 -3.36 20.93
CA TYR A 25 20.15 -3.36 21.58
C TYR A 25 19.56 -4.76 21.66
N LEU A 26 19.66 -5.56 20.58
CA LEU A 26 19.17 -6.94 20.57
C LEU A 26 19.89 -7.83 21.60
N ALA A 27 21.18 -7.60 21.83
CA ALA A 27 21.96 -8.33 22.84
C ALA A 27 21.53 -8.03 24.30
N GLN A 28 20.79 -6.94 24.53
CA GLN A 28 20.24 -6.59 25.85
C GLN A 28 18.89 -7.28 26.13
N ASP A 29 18.30 -7.94 25.14
CA ASP A 29 17.07 -8.70 25.33
C ASP A 29 17.32 -9.88 26.29
N LYS A 30 16.32 -10.19 27.13
CA LYS A 30 16.39 -11.32 28.09
C LYS A 30 16.50 -12.66 27.36
N GLU A 31 15.94 -12.75 26.16
CA GLU A 31 16.15 -13.87 25.25
C GLU A 31 17.43 -13.60 24.45
N LYS A 32 18.49 -14.38 24.70
CA LYS A 32 19.71 -14.30 23.91
C LYS A 32 19.39 -14.59 22.44
N ARG A 33 19.45 -13.56 21.63
CA ARG A 33 19.21 -13.65 20.18
C ARG A 33 20.55 -13.58 19.43
N GLU A 34 20.64 -14.35 18.37
CA GLU A 34 21.75 -14.24 17.43
C GLU A 34 21.77 -12.85 16.79
N PRO A 35 22.95 -12.30 16.49
CA PRO A 35 23.06 -11.02 15.79
C PRO A 35 22.30 -11.05 14.45
N TYR A 36 21.49 -10.03 14.22
CA TYR A 36 20.74 -9.88 12.96
C TYR A 36 21.60 -9.21 11.89
N SER A 37 21.67 -9.77 10.69
CA SER A 37 22.47 -9.28 9.56
C SER A 37 21.62 -8.77 8.37
N GLY A 38 20.29 -8.79 8.48
CA GLY A 38 19.39 -8.39 7.40
C GLY A 38 18.86 -9.54 6.54
N GLU A 39 18.96 -10.77 7.03
CA GLU A 39 18.57 -12.00 6.31
C GLU A 39 17.07 -12.14 6.05
N THR A 40 16.24 -11.42 6.80
CA THR A 40 14.78 -11.46 6.63
C THR A 40 14.36 -10.76 5.33
N LYS A 41 13.65 -11.47 4.46
CA LYS A 41 13.06 -10.87 3.27
C LYS A 41 11.81 -10.05 3.66
N VAL A 42 11.90 -8.74 3.55
CA VAL A 42 10.77 -7.82 3.77
C VAL A 42 10.01 -7.63 2.46
N MET A 43 8.74 -8.00 2.47
CA MET A 43 7.88 -8.00 1.29
C MET A 43 6.52 -7.37 1.62
N HIS A 44 5.98 -6.56 0.73
CA HIS A 44 4.60 -6.08 0.82
C HIS A 44 3.62 -7.17 0.36
N TYR A 45 2.39 -7.14 0.86
CA TYR A 45 1.40 -8.14 0.48
C TYR A 45 1.07 -8.13 -1.03
N PHE A 46 1.12 -6.96 -1.69
CA PHE A 46 1.03 -6.89 -3.15
C PHE A 46 2.20 -7.57 -3.88
N GLU A 47 3.43 -7.45 -3.37
CA GLU A 47 4.58 -8.16 -3.92
C GLU A 47 4.37 -9.68 -3.79
N LEU A 48 3.81 -10.15 -2.65
CA LEU A 48 3.42 -11.54 -2.47
C LEU A 48 2.38 -11.97 -3.51
N LEU A 49 1.34 -11.16 -3.71
CA LEU A 49 0.28 -11.47 -4.68
C LEU A 49 0.79 -11.50 -6.11
N ARG A 50 1.69 -10.60 -6.49
CA ARG A 50 2.27 -10.54 -7.83
C ARG A 50 3.32 -11.65 -8.06
N ASP A 51 4.31 -11.76 -7.14
CA ASP A 51 5.55 -12.49 -7.39
C ASP A 51 5.47 -13.95 -6.94
N VAL A 52 4.63 -14.27 -5.96
CA VAL A 52 4.52 -15.62 -5.39
C VAL A 52 3.23 -16.30 -5.81
N VAL A 53 2.10 -15.62 -5.67
CA VAL A 53 0.79 -16.18 -6.05
C VAL A 53 0.57 -16.08 -7.56
N GLY A 54 0.81 -14.92 -8.13
CA GLY A 54 0.50 -14.55 -9.51
C GLY A 54 -0.94 -14.05 -9.68
N PHE A 55 -1.11 -12.92 -10.38
CA PHE A 55 -2.43 -12.35 -10.64
C PHE A 55 -3.33 -13.25 -11.50
N ASP A 56 -2.76 -14.09 -12.35
CA ASP A 56 -3.54 -15.07 -13.12
C ASP A 56 -4.23 -16.07 -12.22
N LYS A 57 -3.55 -16.56 -11.19
CA LYS A 57 -4.17 -17.47 -10.19
C LYS A 57 -5.25 -16.78 -9.36
N ILE A 58 -5.06 -15.49 -9.05
CA ILE A 58 -6.10 -14.70 -8.39
C ILE A 58 -7.33 -14.63 -9.30
N LYS A 59 -7.14 -14.29 -10.57
CA LYS A 59 -8.21 -14.21 -11.57
C LYS A 59 -8.98 -15.54 -11.70
N GLU A 60 -8.29 -16.68 -11.69
CA GLU A 60 -8.91 -18.02 -11.73
C GLU A 60 -9.77 -18.31 -10.49
N LYS A 61 -9.46 -17.68 -9.35
CA LYS A 61 -10.16 -17.88 -8.08
C LYS A 61 -11.25 -16.85 -7.79
N VAL A 62 -11.39 -15.85 -8.64
CA VAL A 62 -12.46 -14.86 -8.53
C VAL A 62 -13.81 -15.55 -8.77
N VAL A 63 -14.70 -15.47 -7.79
CA VAL A 63 -16.07 -16.00 -7.86
C VAL A 63 -17.09 -14.86 -8.05
N ASN A 64 -16.75 -13.64 -7.61
CA ASN A 64 -17.55 -12.43 -7.78
C ASN A 64 -16.73 -11.38 -8.52
N PRO A 65 -16.61 -11.44 -9.85
CA PRO A 65 -15.87 -10.43 -10.60
C PRO A 65 -16.51 -9.04 -10.42
N LEU A 66 -15.71 -8.03 -10.13
CA LEU A 66 -16.16 -6.66 -9.89
C LEU A 66 -16.42 -5.92 -11.22
N THR A 67 -17.07 -6.58 -12.16
CA THR A 67 -17.28 -6.12 -13.53
C THR A 67 -18.04 -4.79 -13.59
N GLY A 68 -17.54 -3.84 -14.40
CA GLY A 68 -18.13 -2.53 -14.60
C GLY A 68 -17.79 -1.51 -13.52
N ARG A 69 -17.13 -1.89 -12.43
CA ARG A 69 -16.69 -0.94 -11.41
C ARG A 69 -15.41 -0.22 -11.85
N LYS A 70 -15.41 1.09 -11.79
CA LYS A 70 -14.29 1.97 -12.13
C LYS A 70 -13.52 2.34 -10.87
N ILE A 71 -12.33 1.76 -10.70
CA ILE A 71 -11.55 1.82 -9.46
C ILE A 71 -10.24 2.57 -9.68
N ALA A 72 -10.01 3.64 -8.91
CA ALA A 72 -8.77 4.39 -8.89
C ALA A 72 -7.75 3.73 -7.95
N ALA A 73 -6.60 3.33 -8.47
CA ALA A 73 -5.48 2.87 -7.65
C ALA A 73 -4.79 4.07 -6.97
N TYR A 74 -4.64 4.03 -5.64
CA TYR A 74 -3.90 5.04 -4.91
C TYR A 74 -2.71 4.43 -4.16
N TYR A 75 -1.52 4.70 -4.64
CA TYR A 75 -0.26 4.21 -4.08
C TYR A 75 0.23 5.03 -2.89
N GLY A 76 -0.01 6.34 -2.94
CA GLY A 76 0.64 7.28 -2.04
C GLY A 76 2.16 7.36 -2.27
N CYS A 77 2.86 8.09 -1.39
CA CYS A 77 4.29 8.35 -1.57
C CYS A 77 5.20 7.22 -1.05
N LEU A 78 4.94 6.71 0.18
CA LEU A 78 5.88 5.83 0.88
C LEU A 78 5.83 4.36 0.45
N LEU A 79 4.86 3.96 -0.34
CA LEU A 79 4.85 2.63 -0.95
C LEU A 79 5.89 2.52 -2.06
N LEU A 80 6.13 3.64 -2.77
CA LEU A 80 6.98 3.73 -3.95
C LEU A 80 8.36 4.32 -3.66
N ARG A 81 8.50 5.19 -2.66
CA ARG A 81 9.73 5.97 -2.42
C ARG A 81 10.35 5.70 -1.04
N PRO A 82 11.69 5.67 -0.94
CA PRO A 82 12.70 5.82 -2.00
C PRO A 82 12.70 4.63 -2.97
N GLY A 83 12.62 4.88 -4.28
CA GLY A 83 12.44 3.83 -5.29
C GLY A 83 13.50 2.72 -5.24
N LYS A 84 14.78 3.08 -5.02
CA LYS A 84 15.89 2.12 -4.89
C LYS A 84 15.70 1.13 -3.73
N VAL A 85 15.13 1.57 -2.62
CA VAL A 85 14.95 0.74 -1.41
C VAL A 85 13.64 -0.02 -1.50
N MET A 86 12.58 0.68 -1.87
CA MET A 86 11.25 0.08 -1.92
C MET A 86 11.15 -0.97 -3.03
N ALA A 87 11.68 -0.66 -4.22
CA ALA A 87 11.67 -1.55 -5.39
C ALA A 87 10.31 -2.26 -5.59
N PHE A 88 9.24 -1.53 -5.29
CA PHE A 88 7.87 -2.05 -5.29
C PHE A 88 7.30 -2.02 -6.71
N ASP A 89 7.45 -0.89 -7.38
CA ASP A 89 7.03 -0.62 -8.75
C ASP A 89 7.75 0.64 -9.25
N ASP A 90 7.50 1.06 -10.49
CA ASP A 90 7.97 2.35 -11.01
C ASP A 90 7.36 3.49 -10.16
N PRO A 91 8.18 4.30 -9.45
CA PRO A 91 7.66 5.34 -8.59
C PRO A 91 6.96 6.49 -9.33
N GLU A 92 7.23 6.65 -10.64
CA GLU A 92 6.62 7.71 -11.45
C GLU A 92 5.42 7.21 -12.25
N ASN A 93 5.41 5.92 -12.64
CA ASN A 93 4.32 5.33 -13.40
C ASN A 93 4.00 3.89 -12.93
N PRO A 94 3.53 3.71 -11.68
CA PRO A 94 3.24 2.39 -11.13
C PRO A 94 2.06 1.72 -11.84
N ALA A 95 2.03 0.39 -11.84
CA ALA A 95 1.02 -0.42 -12.54
C ALA A 95 0.50 -1.63 -11.73
N ILE A 96 1.19 -2.05 -10.67
CA ILE A 96 0.85 -3.28 -9.93
C ILE A 96 -0.58 -3.28 -9.35
N MET A 97 -1.07 -2.13 -8.88
CA MET A 97 -2.44 -2.05 -8.33
C MET A 97 -3.48 -2.05 -9.44
N GLU A 98 -3.19 -1.46 -10.59
CA GLU A 98 -4.06 -1.52 -11.77
C GLU A 98 -4.13 -2.95 -12.35
N GLU A 99 -3.02 -3.69 -12.33
CA GLU A 99 -3.01 -5.11 -12.70
C GLU A 99 -3.86 -5.94 -11.75
N PHE A 100 -3.76 -5.70 -10.45
CA PHE A 100 -4.61 -6.31 -9.45
C PHE A 100 -6.10 -5.99 -9.70
N ILE A 101 -6.45 -4.73 -9.96
CA ILE A 101 -7.84 -4.31 -10.25
C ILE A 101 -8.39 -5.08 -11.45
N ARG A 102 -7.58 -5.24 -12.52
CA ARG A 102 -7.98 -6.07 -13.68
C ARG A 102 -8.13 -7.54 -13.32
N ALA A 103 -7.26 -8.06 -12.45
CA ALA A 103 -7.31 -9.48 -12.05
C ALA A 103 -8.59 -9.82 -11.26
N ILE A 104 -9.13 -8.87 -10.50
CA ILE A 104 -10.42 -9.04 -9.80
C ILE A 104 -11.65 -8.67 -10.64
N GLY A 105 -11.44 -8.40 -11.94
CA GLY A 105 -12.52 -8.16 -12.90
C GLY A 105 -13.03 -6.72 -12.97
N ALA A 106 -12.38 -5.76 -12.32
CA ALA A 106 -12.74 -4.34 -12.37
C ALA A 106 -11.93 -3.56 -13.41
N GLU A 107 -12.32 -2.31 -13.66
CA GLU A 107 -11.68 -1.38 -14.60
C GLU A 107 -10.81 -0.37 -13.81
N PRO A 108 -9.48 -0.35 -13.99
CA PRO A 108 -8.64 0.63 -13.34
C PRO A 108 -8.75 2.00 -14.00
N VAL A 109 -8.88 3.03 -13.18
CA VAL A 109 -8.87 4.43 -13.60
C VAL A 109 -7.47 5.01 -13.40
N ILE A 110 -6.86 5.51 -14.47
CA ILE A 110 -5.56 6.17 -14.44
C ILE A 110 -5.76 7.67 -14.25
N TYR A 111 -5.09 8.23 -13.24
CA TYR A 111 -5.20 9.65 -12.91
C TYR A 111 -3.88 10.20 -12.34
N PRO A 112 -3.62 11.52 -12.45
CA PRO A 112 -2.29 12.09 -12.14
C PRO A 112 -1.87 11.96 -10.66
N TYR A 113 -2.81 12.05 -9.70
CA TYR A 113 -2.50 12.11 -8.27
C TYR A 113 -2.35 10.73 -7.58
N ARG A 114 -2.30 9.65 -8.34
CA ARG A 114 -2.28 8.28 -7.79
C ARG A 114 -1.04 7.94 -6.94
N ASN A 115 0.09 8.63 -7.16
CA ASN A 115 1.36 8.44 -6.46
C ASN A 115 1.81 9.68 -5.66
N GLU A 116 0.93 10.68 -5.52
CA GLU A 116 1.16 11.86 -4.70
C GLU A 116 0.88 11.59 -3.21
N CYS A 117 1.34 12.51 -2.33
CA CYS A 117 1.17 12.34 -0.89
C CYS A 117 -0.23 12.77 -0.43
N CYS A 118 -0.92 11.91 0.35
CA CYS A 118 -2.21 12.25 0.99
C CYS A 118 -2.11 13.30 2.12
N GLY A 119 -0.90 13.64 2.57
CA GLY A 119 -0.71 14.53 3.71
C GLY A 119 -0.82 13.87 5.09
N GLY A 120 -0.87 12.53 5.18
CA GLY A 120 -1.08 11.84 6.45
C GLY A 120 -0.06 12.16 7.55
N TYR A 121 1.19 12.45 7.21
CA TYR A 121 2.22 12.83 8.18
C TYR A 121 2.12 14.29 8.65
N VAL A 122 1.51 15.16 7.89
CA VAL A 122 1.33 16.58 8.28
C VAL A 122 -0.01 16.82 8.96
N ALA A 123 -0.90 15.84 8.99
CA ALA A 123 -2.26 16.02 9.50
C ALA A 123 -2.34 16.45 10.97
N LEU A 124 -1.32 16.15 11.80
CA LEU A 124 -1.27 16.55 13.21
C LEU A 124 -0.77 17.99 13.39
N GLU A 125 0.08 18.49 12.49
CA GLU A 125 0.63 19.85 12.57
C GLU A 125 -0.19 20.84 11.76
N ASP A 126 -0.64 20.43 10.57
CA ASP A 126 -1.37 21.27 9.62
C ASP A 126 -2.53 20.46 8.98
N PRO A 127 -3.67 20.36 9.70
CA PRO A 127 -4.86 19.66 9.20
C PRO A 127 -5.41 20.23 7.88
N ASP A 128 -5.29 21.54 7.66
CA ASP A 128 -5.78 22.18 6.44
C ASP A 128 -4.95 21.77 5.21
N SER A 129 -3.64 21.69 5.35
CA SER A 129 -2.77 21.15 4.30
C SER A 129 -3.02 19.68 4.03
N ALA A 130 -3.26 18.87 5.07
CA ALA A 130 -3.63 17.47 4.91
C ALA A 130 -4.95 17.33 4.15
N LYS A 131 -5.96 18.14 4.51
CA LYS A 131 -7.25 18.17 3.83
C LYS A 131 -7.14 18.57 2.37
N LYS A 132 -6.34 19.62 2.05
CA LYS A 132 -6.09 20.04 0.66
C LYS A 132 -5.47 18.91 -0.16
N LYS A 133 -4.46 18.21 0.37
CA LYS A 133 -3.78 17.09 -0.30
C LYS A 133 -4.73 15.91 -0.52
N SER A 134 -5.46 15.50 0.50
CA SER A 134 -6.44 14.40 0.41
C SER A 134 -7.54 14.70 -0.62
N ASN A 135 -8.08 15.93 -0.61
CA ASN A 135 -9.06 16.36 -1.58
C ASN A 135 -8.49 16.41 -3.02
N ALA A 136 -7.25 16.83 -3.20
CA ALA A 136 -6.62 16.82 -4.51
C ALA A 136 -6.53 15.40 -5.09
N VAL A 137 -6.20 14.41 -4.26
CA VAL A 137 -6.18 12.98 -4.67
C VAL A 137 -7.57 12.49 -5.03
N THR A 138 -8.56 12.64 -4.15
CA THR A 138 -9.90 12.09 -4.36
C THR A 138 -10.66 12.80 -5.49
N ASN A 139 -10.56 14.13 -5.58
CA ASN A 139 -11.16 14.90 -6.67
C ASN A 139 -10.53 14.56 -8.03
N SER A 140 -9.21 14.33 -8.06
CA SER A 140 -8.55 13.90 -9.29
C SER A 140 -9.04 12.52 -9.73
N ALA A 141 -9.17 11.56 -8.82
CA ALA A 141 -9.72 10.24 -9.13
C ALA A 141 -11.18 10.34 -9.66
N GLU A 142 -12.03 11.09 -8.97
CA GLU A 142 -13.44 11.31 -9.33
C GLU A 142 -13.58 11.98 -10.72
N SER A 143 -12.81 13.04 -10.97
CA SER A 143 -12.85 13.76 -12.26
C SER A 143 -12.39 12.92 -13.45
N HIS A 144 -11.63 11.84 -13.19
CA HIS A 144 -11.26 10.84 -14.22
C HIS A 144 -12.24 9.66 -14.28
N GLY A 145 -13.37 9.75 -13.60
CA GLY A 145 -14.47 8.80 -13.68
C GLY A 145 -14.37 7.61 -12.72
N ALA A 146 -13.54 7.69 -11.68
CA ALA A 146 -13.51 6.67 -10.65
C ALA A 146 -14.74 6.77 -9.73
N GLU A 147 -15.32 5.62 -9.42
CA GLU A 147 -16.43 5.47 -8.46
C GLU A 147 -15.93 5.16 -7.05
N LEU A 148 -14.67 4.71 -6.95
CA LEU A 148 -14.06 4.20 -5.74
C LEU A 148 -12.54 4.32 -5.86
N ALA A 149 -11.86 4.64 -4.75
CA ALA A 149 -10.41 4.56 -4.65
C ALA A 149 -9.98 3.37 -3.78
N VAL A 150 -8.94 2.66 -4.23
CA VAL A 150 -8.34 1.56 -3.47
C VAL A 150 -6.90 1.92 -3.08
N THR A 151 -6.53 1.63 -1.84
CA THR A 151 -5.17 1.86 -1.34
C THR A 151 -4.61 0.65 -0.61
N ALA A 152 -3.28 0.60 -0.48
CA ALA A 152 -2.54 -0.43 0.24
C ALA A 152 -1.82 0.11 1.50
N CYS A 153 -2.09 1.36 1.89
CA CYS A 153 -1.52 1.98 3.07
C CYS A 153 -2.63 2.34 4.07
N PRO A 154 -2.63 1.76 5.31
CA PRO A 154 -3.67 2.05 6.30
C PRO A 154 -3.74 3.54 6.69
N LEU A 155 -2.58 4.21 6.80
CA LEU A 155 -2.54 5.65 7.08
C LEU A 155 -3.14 6.47 5.95
N CYS A 156 -2.88 6.07 4.70
CA CYS A 156 -3.49 6.72 3.53
C CYS A 156 -5.01 6.51 3.52
N LYS A 157 -5.49 5.27 3.77
CA LYS A 157 -6.93 5.01 3.89
C LYS A 157 -7.56 5.92 4.93
N TYR A 158 -7.00 5.92 6.16
CA TYR A 158 -7.50 6.78 7.24
C TYR A 158 -7.58 8.24 6.81
N ASN A 159 -6.51 8.78 6.26
CA ASN A 159 -6.44 10.20 5.91
C ASN A 159 -7.40 10.57 4.76
N LEU A 160 -7.49 9.75 3.70
CA LEU A 160 -8.41 9.98 2.60
C LEU A 160 -9.87 9.86 3.01
N VAL A 161 -10.22 8.94 3.90
CA VAL A 161 -11.58 8.80 4.44
C VAL A 161 -11.98 10.00 5.30
N HIS A 162 -11.06 10.52 6.15
CA HIS A 162 -11.37 11.60 7.08
C HIS A 162 -11.24 13.00 6.47
N ASN A 163 -10.35 13.17 5.51
CA ASN A 163 -10.03 14.47 4.92
C ASN A 163 -10.28 14.56 3.42
N GLY A 164 -10.52 13.44 2.76
CA GLY A 164 -10.88 13.39 1.35
C GLY A 164 -12.33 13.76 1.09
N SER A 165 -12.68 13.88 -0.16
CA SER A 165 -14.03 14.17 -0.61
C SER A 165 -14.77 12.92 -1.11
N ASN A 166 -15.76 13.06 -1.79
CA ASN A 166 -16.89 12.39 -2.38
C ASN A 166 -16.79 10.91 -2.77
N ILE A 167 -15.64 10.34 -3.11
CA ILE A 167 -15.58 8.92 -3.48
C ILE A 167 -15.19 8.03 -2.29
N PRO A 168 -15.78 6.83 -2.16
CA PRO A 168 -15.39 5.86 -1.14
C PRO A 168 -13.91 5.47 -1.29
N VAL A 169 -13.24 5.22 -0.16
CA VAL A 169 -11.86 4.72 -0.14
C VAL A 169 -11.81 3.42 0.65
N VAL A 170 -11.36 2.34 0.00
CA VAL A 170 -11.28 1.01 0.59
C VAL A 170 -9.84 0.50 0.63
N TYR A 171 -9.60 -0.49 1.47
CA TYR A 171 -8.33 -1.19 1.48
C TYR A 171 -8.36 -2.34 0.45
N PHE A 172 -7.25 -2.61 -0.20
CA PHE A 172 -7.21 -3.59 -1.30
C PHE A 172 -7.64 -5.00 -0.89
N THR A 173 -7.44 -5.39 0.38
CA THR A 173 -7.88 -6.69 0.88
C THR A 173 -9.39 -6.82 0.98
N GLU A 174 -10.12 -5.70 1.15
CA GLU A 174 -11.57 -5.67 1.14
C GLU A 174 -12.09 -6.06 -0.26
N LEU A 175 -11.52 -5.47 -1.32
CA LEU A 175 -11.87 -5.83 -2.69
C LEU A 175 -11.46 -7.26 -3.06
N LEU A 176 -10.30 -7.71 -2.56
CA LEU A 176 -9.86 -9.08 -2.77
C LEU A 176 -10.81 -10.07 -2.11
N ALA A 177 -11.22 -9.82 -0.87
CA ALA A 177 -12.18 -10.66 -0.15
C ALA A 177 -13.53 -10.70 -0.86
N GLU A 178 -14.05 -9.55 -1.30
CA GLU A 178 -15.29 -9.45 -2.08
C GLU A 178 -15.21 -10.26 -3.37
N ALA A 179 -14.12 -10.11 -4.14
CA ALA A 179 -13.92 -10.81 -5.41
C ALA A 179 -13.77 -12.33 -5.24
N LEU A 180 -13.12 -12.77 -4.16
CA LEU A 180 -12.96 -14.18 -3.83
C LEU A 180 -14.19 -14.80 -3.12
N GLY A 181 -15.23 -14.02 -2.83
CA GLY A 181 -16.43 -14.47 -2.14
C GLY A 181 -16.20 -14.87 -0.68
N VAL A 182 -15.16 -14.29 -0.05
CA VAL A 182 -14.89 -14.49 1.38
C VAL A 182 -15.96 -13.73 2.16
N LYS A 183 -16.74 -14.46 2.96
CA LYS A 183 -17.72 -13.84 3.86
C LYS A 183 -17.02 -13.42 5.14
N GLU A 184 -17.30 -12.20 5.62
CA GLU A 184 -16.91 -11.83 6.97
C GLU A 184 -17.67 -12.73 7.97
N ASP A 185 -16.92 -13.45 8.81
CA ASP A 185 -17.52 -14.09 9.98
C ASP A 185 -17.83 -12.97 10.99
N THR A 186 -19.09 -12.53 11.00
CA THR A 186 -19.59 -11.50 11.93
C THR A 186 -19.66 -11.97 13.39
N ASN A 187 -19.12 -13.15 13.68
CA ASN A 187 -19.12 -13.79 15.01
C ASN A 187 -17.75 -13.85 15.68
N ALA A 188 -16.77 -13.01 15.27
CA ALA A 188 -15.46 -12.92 15.93
C ALA A 188 -15.39 -11.68 16.84
#